data_6b6ab150797d07ac5cf10f95e2e6f4d4
#
_entry.id   6b6ab150797d07ac5cf10f95e2e6f4d4
#
_cell.length_a   1.000
_cell.length_b   1.000
_cell.length_c   1.000
_cell.angle_alpha   90.00
_cell.angle_beta   90.00
_cell.angle_gamma   90.00
#
_symmetry.space_group_name_H-M   'P 1'
#
loop_
_entity.id
_entity.type
_entity.pdbx_description
1 polymer ?
#
loop_
_entity_poly.entity_id
_entity_poly.type
_entity_poly.pdbx_seq_one_letter_code
_entity_poly.pdbx_strand_id
1 'polypeptide(L)'
;MEIKTKAQTFIGFAIRAKKYRIGMNAVQTLKSINLLVVCCSASENTIKDAKKVASKYHCPIIITKKIKLEDITFKENSKVMAITDKALAKAILDNCNNDFTHIN
;
A
#
# COMPACT_ATOMS: atom_id res chain seq x y z
N MET A 1 -21.20 -11.64 4.32
CA MET A 1 -20.74 -10.64 3.34
C MET A 1 -19.78 -9.66 4.00
N GLU A 2 -18.59 -9.57 3.48
CA GLU A 2 -17.62 -8.67 4.05
C GLU A 2 -17.88 -7.23 3.63
N ILE A 3 -17.81 -6.34 4.59
CA ILE A 3 -17.96 -4.90 4.34
C ILE A 3 -16.55 -4.32 4.16
N LYS A 4 -16.27 -3.81 2.97
CA LYS A 4 -14.99 -3.17 2.71
C LYS A 4 -14.98 -1.78 3.33
N THR A 5 -13.85 -1.43 3.95
CA THR A 5 -13.69 -0.10 4.47
C THR A 5 -13.42 0.90 3.33
N LYS A 6 -13.49 2.18 3.65
CA LYS A 6 -13.20 3.22 2.66
C LYS A 6 -11.78 3.12 2.13
N ALA A 7 -10.81 2.83 3.00
CA ALA A 7 -9.42 2.68 2.57
C ALA A 7 -9.29 1.55 1.54
N GLN A 8 -9.91 0.40 1.81
CA GLN A 8 -9.89 -0.72 0.87
C GLN A 8 -10.55 -0.35 -0.46
N THR A 9 -11.63 0.40 -0.40
CA THR A 9 -12.35 0.84 -1.60
C THR A 9 -11.46 1.73 -2.46
N PHE A 10 -10.75 2.68 -1.84
CA PHE A 10 -9.85 3.57 -2.58
C PHE A 10 -8.65 2.82 -3.17
N ILE A 11 -8.14 1.80 -2.47
CA ILE A 11 -7.09 0.94 -3.03
C ILE A 11 -7.64 0.22 -4.26
N GLY A 12 -8.88 -0.26 -4.19
CA GLY A 12 -9.54 -0.87 -5.34
C GLY A 12 -9.65 0.08 -6.53
N PHE A 13 -9.96 1.35 -6.27
CA PHE A 13 -10.00 2.37 -7.34
C PHE A 13 -8.62 2.55 -7.97
N ALA A 14 -7.55 2.57 -7.15
CA ALA A 14 -6.19 2.70 -7.67
C ALA A 14 -5.84 1.53 -8.58
N ILE A 15 -6.26 0.33 -8.22
CA ILE A 15 -6.03 -0.87 -9.02
C ILE A 15 -6.76 -0.77 -10.36
N ARG A 16 -8.03 -0.38 -10.34
CA ARG A 16 -8.82 -0.24 -11.56
C ARG A 16 -8.29 0.88 -12.47
N ALA A 17 -7.80 1.95 -11.87
CA ALA A 17 -7.23 3.08 -12.63
C ALA A 17 -5.78 2.83 -13.05
N LYS A 18 -5.20 1.71 -12.65
CA LYS A 18 -3.80 1.36 -12.91
C LYS A 18 -2.81 2.38 -12.33
N LYS A 19 -3.16 2.95 -11.20
CA LYS A 19 -2.32 3.91 -10.48
C LYS A 19 -1.57 3.24 -9.34
N TYR A 20 -0.96 2.10 -9.62
CA TYR A 20 -0.27 1.31 -8.62
C TYR A 20 0.87 0.49 -9.23
N ARG A 21 1.75 0.01 -8.35
CA ARG A 21 2.75 -1.01 -8.69
C ARG A 21 2.84 -1.96 -7.52
N ILE A 22 3.02 -3.24 -7.80
CA ILE A 22 3.12 -4.29 -6.79
C ILE A 22 4.49 -4.94 -6.90
N GLY A 23 5.11 -5.22 -5.75
CA GLY A 23 6.41 -5.85 -5.67
C GLY A 23 7.54 -4.85 -5.52
N MET A 24 8.52 -5.20 -4.68
CA MET A 24 9.61 -4.29 -4.34
C MET A 24 10.39 -3.84 -5.58
N ASN A 25 10.68 -4.75 -6.50
CA ASN A 25 11.45 -4.41 -7.70
C ASN A 25 10.72 -3.39 -8.57
N ALA A 26 9.42 -3.60 -8.77
CA ALA A 26 8.62 -2.68 -9.57
C ALA A 26 8.48 -1.31 -8.90
N VAL A 27 8.29 -1.32 -7.57
CA VAL A 27 8.14 -0.10 -6.78
C VAL A 27 9.41 0.76 -6.88
N GLN A 28 10.58 0.14 -6.82
CA GLN A 28 11.85 0.86 -6.85
C GLN A 28 12.17 1.50 -8.20
N THR A 29 11.46 1.12 -9.26
CA THR A 29 11.67 1.71 -10.59
C THR A 29 10.81 2.93 -10.86
N LEU A 30 9.90 3.26 -9.95
CA LEU A 30 9.01 4.41 -10.12
C LEU A 30 9.76 5.72 -9.94
N LYS A 31 9.30 6.75 -10.65
CA LYS A 31 9.88 8.10 -10.50
C LYS A 31 9.38 8.77 -9.23
N SER A 32 8.14 8.50 -8.84
CA SER A 32 7.56 9.06 -7.64
C SER A 32 6.56 8.08 -7.04
N ILE A 33 6.41 8.14 -5.72
CA ILE A 33 5.46 7.32 -4.98
C ILE A 33 4.72 8.25 -4.02
N ASN A 34 3.39 8.13 -3.99
CA ASN A 34 2.58 8.95 -3.10
C ASN A 34 2.20 8.22 -1.81
N LEU A 35 2.21 6.89 -1.82
CA LEU A 35 1.91 6.08 -0.66
C LEU A 35 2.47 4.67 -0.86
N LEU A 36 3.06 4.09 0.19
CA LEU A 36 3.44 2.69 0.20
C LEU A 36 2.50 1.93 1.13
N VAL A 37 2.00 0.79 0.66
CA VAL A 37 1.17 -0.11 1.45
C VAL A 37 1.91 -1.43 1.58
N VAL A 38 2.08 -1.90 2.82
CA VAL A 38 2.80 -3.14 3.12
C VAL A 38 1.84 -4.15 3.73
N CYS A 39 1.96 -5.40 3.32
CA CYS A 39 1.14 -6.47 3.87
C CYS A 39 1.63 -6.86 5.26
N CYS A 40 0.71 -7.15 6.17
CA CYS A 40 1.06 -7.59 7.52
C CYS A 40 1.79 -8.93 7.53
N SER A 41 1.68 -9.71 6.46
CA SER A 41 2.38 -11.00 6.33
C SER A 41 3.77 -10.86 5.69
N ALA A 42 4.20 -9.64 5.38
CA ALA A 42 5.53 -9.42 4.82
C ALA A 42 6.61 -9.74 5.86
N SER A 43 7.77 -10.21 5.39
CA SER A 43 8.90 -10.49 6.26
C SER A 43 9.46 -9.20 6.84
N GLU A 44 10.22 -9.34 7.94
CA GLU A 44 10.89 -8.18 8.54
C GLU A 44 11.80 -7.47 7.54
N ASN A 45 12.51 -8.24 6.72
CA ASN A 45 13.38 -7.66 5.69
C ASN A 45 12.60 -6.86 4.67
N THR A 46 11.43 -7.38 4.25
CA THR A 46 10.57 -6.67 3.30
C THR A 46 10.05 -5.36 3.89
N ILE A 47 9.62 -5.40 5.16
CA ILE A 47 9.14 -4.20 5.86
C ILE A 47 10.27 -3.18 5.98
N LYS A 48 11.46 -3.63 6.32
CA LYS A 48 12.65 -2.78 6.44
C LYS A 48 12.98 -2.10 5.11
N ASP A 49 12.97 -2.88 4.02
CA ASP A 49 13.24 -2.35 2.69
C ASP A 49 12.16 -1.36 2.26
N ALA A 50 10.91 -1.65 2.59
CA ALA A 50 9.80 -0.74 2.30
C ALA A 50 9.98 0.60 3.01
N LYS A 51 10.42 0.58 4.27
CA LYS A 51 10.69 1.80 5.02
C LYS A 51 11.81 2.63 4.37
N LYS A 52 12.84 1.96 3.87
CA LYS A 52 13.93 2.65 3.15
C LYS A 52 13.41 3.30 1.87
N VAL A 53 12.56 2.59 1.13
CA VAL A 53 11.98 3.13 -0.09
C VAL A 53 11.08 4.32 0.23
N ALA A 54 10.25 4.21 1.25
CA ALA A 54 9.37 5.31 1.66
C ALA A 54 10.19 6.54 2.03
N SER A 55 11.30 6.37 2.74
CA SER A 55 12.20 7.46 3.10
C SER A 55 12.82 8.10 1.86
N LYS A 56 13.27 7.28 0.91
CA LYS A 56 13.87 7.76 -0.33
C LYS A 56 12.91 8.61 -1.15
N TYR A 57 11.64 8.19 -1.21
CA TYR A 57 10.63 8.90 -1.99
C TYR A 57 9.87 9.95 -1.18
N HIS A 58 10.19 10.09 0.10
CA HIS A 58 9.51 11.02 1.01
C HIS A 58 8.00 10.81 1.03
N CYS A 59 7.57 9.54 1.03
CA CYS A 59 6.15 9.21 1.06
C CYS A 59 5.78 8.50 2.35
N PRO A 60 4.49 8.57 2.74
CA PRO A 60 4.03 7.82 3.91
C PRO A 60 3.98 6.33 3.61
N ILE A 61 4.04 5.53 4.66
CA ILE A 61 3.97 4.07 4.56
C ILE A 61 2.96 3.56 5.59
N ILE A 62 2.10 2.66 5.15
CA ILE A 62 1.10 2.03 6.01
C ILE A 62 1.22 0.51 5.89
N ILE A 63 0.80 -0.20 6.93
CA ILE A 63 0.80 -1.66 6.94
C ILE A 63 -0.62 -2.14 7.23
N THR A 64 -1.03 -3.23 6.60
CA THR A 64 -2.36 -3.81 6.85
C THR A 64 -2.39 -4.41 8.26
N LYS A 65 -3.54 -4.39 8.91
CA LYS A 65 -3.70 -4.95 10.25
C LYS A 65 -4.47 -6.25 10.27
N LYS A 66 -5.69 -6.23 9.78
CA LYS A 66 -6.61 -7.36 9.89
C LYS A 66 -6.78 -8.14 8.61
N ILE A 67 -6.37 -7.56 7.50
CA ILE A 67 -6.55 -8.16 6.19
C ILE A 67 -5.19 -8.18 5.49
N LYS A 68 -4.96 -9.21 4.70
CA LYS A 68 -3.74 -9.27 3.91
C LYS A 68 -3.90 -8.43 2.65
N LEU A 69 -2.81 -7.80 2.22
CA LEU A 69 -2.83 -7.00 1.01
C LEU A 69 -3.27 -7.85 -0.20
N GLU A 70 -2.87 -9.12 -0.21
CA GLU A 70 -3.25 -10.06 -1.25
C GLU A 70 -4.76 -10.24 -1.38
N ASP A 71 -5.49 -10.10 -0.27
CA ASP A 71 -6.95 -10.19 -0.27
C ASP A 71 -7.60 -8.94 -0.85
N ILE A 72 -6.89 -7.83 -0.87
CA ILE A 72 -7.38 -6.58 -1.46
C ILE A 72 -7.06 -6.54 -2.95
N THR A 73 -5.85 -6.94 -3.33
CA THR A 73 -5.39 -6.88 -4.72
C THR A 73 -5.79 -8.09 -5.55
N PHE A 74 -6.13 -9.20 -4.90
CA PHE A 74 -6.40 -10.50 -5.52
C PHE A 74 -5.21 -11.01 -6.32
N LYS A 75 -3.99 -10.62 -5.92
CA LYS A 75 -2.75 -11.08 -6.55
C LYS A 75 -1.87 -11.74 -5.51
N GLU A 76 -1.34 -12.92 -5.83
CA GLU A 76 -0.45 -13.63 -4.94
C GLU A 76 0.85 -12.85 -4.73
N ASN A 77 1.44 -12.98 -3.56
CA ASN A 77 2.71 -12.35 -3.20
C ASN A 77 2.69 -10.83 -3.24
N SER A 78 1.51 -10.23 -3.06
CA SER A 78 1.39 -8.77 -2.94
C SER A 78 1.81 -8.35 -1.53
N LYS A 79 3.11 -8.20 -1.30
CA LYS A 79 3.63 -7.81 0.01
C LYS A 79 3.86 -6.31 0.12
N VAL A 80 4.17 -5.65 -0.99
CA VAL A 80 4.40 -4.21 -1.05
C VAL A 80 3.67 -3.65 -2.27
N MET A 81 2.96 -2.55 -2.07
CA MET A 81 2.23 -1.87 -3.13
C MET A 81 2.49 -0.38 -3.06
N ALA A 82 2.77 0.24 -4.20
CA ALA A 82 2.93 1.68 -4.29
C ALA A 82 1.69 2.27 -4.96
N ILE A 83 1.21 3.38 -4.41
CA ILE A 83 0.11 4.17 -4.99
C ILE A 83 0.73 5.38 -5.66
N THR A 84 0.45 5.56 -6.93
CA THR A 84 1.07 6.63 -7.74
C THR A 84 0.14 7.80 -8.01
N ASP A 85 -1.06 7.78 -7.46
CA ASP A 85 -2.03 8.87 -7.58
C ASP A 85 -2.12 9.62 -6.26
N LYS A 86 -1.84 10.92 -6.29
CA LYS A 86 -1.80 11.75 -5.08
C LYS A 86 -3.17 11.83 -4.39
N ALA A 87 -4.24 12.00 -5.16
CA ALA A 87 -5.58 12.11 -4.60
C ALA A 87 -6.02 10.82 -3.93
N LEU A 88 -5.78 9.68 -4.57
CA LEU A 88 -6.11 8.37 -4.02
C LEU A 88 -5.26 8.06 -2.79
N ALA A 89 -3.96 8.40 -2.83
CA ALA A 89 -3.08 8.21 -1.68
C ALA A 89 -3.60 8.98 -0.46
N LYS A 90 -3.99 10.23 -0.66
CA LYS A 90 -4.54 11.05 0.43
C LYS A 90 -5.84 10.46 0.96
N ALA A 91 -6.73 10.02 0.06
CA ALA A 91 -8.00 9.42 0.47
C ALA A 91 -7.77 8.16 1.30
N ILE A 92 -6.81 7.33 0.90
CA ILE A 92 -6.48 6.12 1.66
C ILE A 92 -5.94 6.49 3.04
N LEU A 93 -5.02 7.45 3.11
CA LEU A 93 -4.44 7.89 4.39
C LEU A 93 -5.49 8.46 5.32
N ASP A 94 -6.41 9.27 4.80
CA ASP A 94 -7.46 9.89 5.60
C ASP A 94 -8.45 8.86 6.16
N ASN A 95 -8.47 7.67 5.62
CA ASN A 95 -9.40 6.61 6.00
C ASN A 95 -8.70 5.38 6.60
N CYS A 96 -7.46 5.52 7.01
CA CYS A 96 -6.70 4.44 7.68
C CYS A 96 -7.09 4.38 9.15
N ASN A 97 -8.20 3.71 9.45
CA ASN A 97 -8.65 3.61 10.84
C ASN A 97 -8.23 2.30 11.47
N ASN A 98 -8.99 1.23 11.21
CA ASN A 98 -8.76 -0.06 11.85
C ASN A 98 -8.04 -1.06 10.95
N ASP A 99 -8.00 -0.81 9.65
CA ASP A 99 -7.42 -1.73 8.68
C ASP A 99 -5.93 -1.54 8.46
N PHE A 100 -5.43 -0.35 8.71
CA PHE A 100 -4.05 -0.01 8.40
C PHE A 100 -3.41 0.76 9.55
N THR A 101 -2.11 0.56 9.74
CA THR A 101 -1.32 1.31 10.70
C THR A 101 -0.27 2.14 9.94
N HIS A 102 -0.16 3.39 10.30
CA HIS A 102 0.87 4.27 9.78
C HIS A 102 2.19 3.93 10.47
N ILE A 103 3.24 3.62 9.70
CA ILE A 103 4.51 3.12 10.26
C ILE A 103 5.74 3.89 9.80
N ASN A 104 5.75 5.11 9.76
CA ASN A 104 7.04 5.76 9.49
C ASN A 104 7.69 6.44 10.68
#